data_57b28647042ceabd1ea223b0dfd3bda9
#
_entry.id   57b28647042ceabd1ea223b0dfd3bda9
#
_cell.length_a   1.000
_cell.length_b   1.000
_cell.length_c   1.000
_cell.angle_alpha   90.00
_cell.angle_beta   90.00
_cell.angle_gamma   90.00
#
_symmetry.space_group_name_H-M   'P 1'
#
loop_
_entity.id
_entity.type
_entity.pdbx_description
1 polymer ?
#
loop_
_entity_poly.entity_id
_entity_poly.type
_entity_poly.pdbx_seq_one_letter_code
_entity_poly.pdbx_strand_id
1 'polypeptide(L)'
;MQVIFTKGTQRYGQLRCVRMDGSATQTQMPEQGIAPHDMIHYVVEKRLHIQGAFFSQIRAGADISFTLEHNETSRAIADKTEVWQTESIVETLQSLLWSGETPTYDGFIYLLEQACSSRDLAVPTVNQTDFDHILNEIMDLSVEWQGMGEGQSLTLKF
;
A
#
# COMPACT_ATOMS: atom_id res chain seq x y z
N MET A 1 0.25 -6.60 -13.54
CA MET A 1 -0.33 -7.52 -12.54
C MET A 1 -1.72 -7.02 -12.18
N GLN A 2 -2.71 -7.92 -11.98
CA GLN A 2 -4.00 -7.54 -11.38
C GLN A 2 -3.90 -7.66 -9.87
N VAL A 3 -4.43 -6.69 -9.15
CA VAL A 3 -4.54 -6.64 -7.69
C VAL A 3 -6.03 -6.61 -7.37
N ILE A 4 -6.52 -7.63 -6.67
CA ILE A 4 -7.94 -7.85 -6.42
C ILE A 4 -8.16 -7.79 -4.92
N PHE A 5 -8.93 -6.79 -4.49
CA PHE A 5 -9.38 -6.62 -3.12
C PHE A 5 -10.81 -7.12 -3.01
N THR A 6 -11.06 -8.12 -2.19
CA THR A 6 -12.41 -8.68 -1.97
C THR A 6 -12.86 -8.37 -0.56
N LYS A 7 -14.03 -7.73 -0.44
CA LYS A 7 -14.62 -7.39 0.86
C LYS A 7 -15.08 -8.64 1.60
N GLY A 8 -14.68 -8.76 2.85
CA GLY A 8 -15.01 -9.92 3.66
C GLY A 8 -16.34 -9.81 4.39
N THR A 9 -16.64 -10.85 5.13
CA THR A 9 -17.91 -10.99 5.87
C THR A 9 -17.83 -10.46 7.31
N GLN A 10 -16.65 -10.13 7.83
CA GLN A 10 -16.48 -9.65 9.23
C GLN A 10 -15.29 -8.70 9.37
N ARG A 11 -14.13 -9.25 9.78
CA ARG A 11 -12.92 -8.47 10.08
C ARG A 11 -11.85 -8.58 9.00
N TYR A 12 -11.99 -9.53 8.10
CA TYR A 12 -10.98 -9.84 7.11
C TYR A 12 -11.61 -9.96 5.73
N GLY A 13 -11.09 -9.18 4.80
CA GLY A 13 -11.24 -9.37 3.37
C GLY A 13 -10.11 -10.23 2.82
N GLN A 14 -9.99 -10.24 1.50
CA GLN A 14 -8.93 -10.97 0.79
C GLN A 14 -8.20 -10.03 -0.16
N LEU A 15 -6.89 -10.13 -0.17
CA LEU A 15 -6.03 -9.57 -1.21
C LEU A 15 -5.50 -10.70 -2.08
N ARG A 16 -5.72 -10.61 -3.39
CA ARG A 16 -5.21 -11.56 -4.39
C ARG A 16 -4.49 -10.81 -5.49
N CYS A 17 -3.29 -11.27 -5.83
CA CYS A 17 -2.50 -10.74 -6.94
C CYS A 17 -2.38 -11.80 -8.03
N VAL A 18 -2.70 -11.43 -9.28
CA VAL A 18 -2.61 -12.30 -10.46
C VAL A 18 -1.58 -11.70 -11.43
N ARG A 19 -0.49 -12.41 -11.68
CA ARG A 19 0.60 -11.98 -12.55
C ARG A 19 0.26 -12.16 -14.02
N MET A 20 1.11 -11.63 -14.89
CA MET A 20 0.92 -11.70 -16.36
C MET A 20 1.01 -13.12 -16.91
N ASP A 21 1.75 -14.00 -16.24
CA ASP A 21 1.87 -15.42 -16.58
C ASP A 21 0.71 -16.28 -16.08
N GLY A 22 -0.29 -15.67 -15.41
CA GLY A 22 -1.45 -16.34 -14.83
C GLY A 22 -1.21 -16.92 -13.43
N SER A 23 0.02 -16.91 -12.92
CA SER A 23 0.28 -17.31 -11.53
C SER A 23 -0.37 -16.32 -10.55
N ALA A 24 -0.77 -16.80 -9.39
CA ALA A 24 -1.45 -15.98 -8.39
C ALA A 24 -0.97 -16.29 -6.98
N THR A 25 -1.07 -15.29 -6.11
CA THR A 25 -0.86 -15.41 -4.68
C THR A 25 -1.93 -14.61 -3.94
N GLN A 26 -2.28 -15.00 -2.72
CA GLN A 26 -3.34 -14.35 -1.96
C GLN A 26 -3.12 -14.45 -0.45
N THR A 27 -3.70 -13.49 0.28
CA THR A 27 -3.69 -13.48 1.74
C THR A 27 -4.98 -12.91 2.29
N GLN A 28 -5.23 -13.12 3.58
CA GLN A 28 -6.26 -12.38 4.30
C GLN A 28 -5.78 -10.96 4.56
N MET A 29 -6.68 -10.00 4.42
CA MET A 29 -6.42 -8.59 4.61
C MET A 29 -7.34 -8.04 5.71
N PRO A 30 -6.81 -7.41 6.76
CA PRO A 30 -7.65 -6.77 7.77
C PRO A 30 -8.53 -5.69 7.16
N GLU A 31 -9.82 -5.72 7.49
CA GLU A 31 -10.73 -4.62 7.14
C GLU A 31 -10.68 -3.53 8.19
N GLN A 32 -10.45 -2.32 7.73
CA GLN A 32 -10.39 -1.10 8.53
C GLN A 32 -11.44 -0.13 7.98
N GLY A 33 -11.91 0.81 8.78
CA GLY A 33 -13.01 1.71 8.42
C GLY A 33 -12.75 2.66 7.26
N ILE A 34 -11.52 2.73 6.76
CA ILE A 34 -11.08 3.44 5.55
C ILE A 34 -10.53 2.42 4.55
N ALA A 35 -9.84 2.87 3.50
CA ALA A 35 -9.11 1.97 2.62
C ALA A 35 -8.19 1.05 3.43
N PRO A 36 -8.17 -0.26 3.13
CA PRO A 36 -7.22 -1.17 3.75
C PRO A 36 -5.77 -0.72 3.58
N HIS A 37 -4.91 -1.07 4.53
CA HIS A 37 -3.48 -0.73 4.50
C HIS A 37 -2.81 -1.11 3.17
N ASP A 38 -3.06 -2.33 2.69
CA ASP A 38 -2.51 -2.79 1.41
C ASP A 38 -3.01 -2.00 0.20
N MET A 39 -4.19 -1.37 0.30
CA MET A 39 -4.71 -0.50 -0.75
C MET A 39 -3.96 0.84 -0.78
N ILE A 40 -3.53 1.35 0.38
CA ILE A 40 -2.66 2.52 0.47
C ILE A 40 -1.28 2.20 -0.13
N HIS A 41 -0.71 1.03 0.18
CA HIS A 41 0.50 0.53 -0.49
C HIS A 41 0.37 0.53 -2.01
N TYR A 42 -0.74 -0.01 -2.54
CA TYR A 42 -0.99 -0.04 -3.98
C TYR A 42 -0.90 1.35 -4.60
N VAL A 43 -1.56 2.35 -4.01
CA VAL A 43 -1.58 3.72 -4.53
C VAL A 43 -0.18 4.35 -4.46
N VAL A 44 0.48 4.25 -3.31
CA VAL A 44 1.82 4.82 -3.07
C VAL A 44 2.86 4.22 -4.01
N GLU A 45 2.96 2.89 -4.06
CA GLU A 45 3.96 2.20 -4.87
C GLU A 45 3.77 2.45 -6.37
N LYS A 46 2.52 2.45 -6.83
CA LYS A 46 2.17 2.74 -8.21
C LYS A 46 2.48 4.19 -8.58
N ARG A 47 2.08 5.15 -7.75
CA ARG A 47 2.27 6.58 -8.03
C ARG A 47 3.73 6.99 -8.01
N LEU A 48 4.48 6.52 -7.03
CA LEU A 48 5.90 6.85 -6.86
C LEU A 48 6.83 5.93 -7.65
N HIS A 49 6.29 5.01 -8.45
CA HIS A 49 7.05 4.06 -9.27
C HIS A 49 8.06 3.24 -8.47
N ILE A 50 7.70 2.85 -7.25
CA ILE A 50 8.55 2.09 -6.33
C ILE A 50 8.79 0.68 -6.89
N GLN A 51 10.04 0.22 -6.87
CA GLN A 51 10.43 -1.05 -7.51
C GLN A 51 10.83 -2.16 -6.52
N GLY A 52 11.19 -1.81 -5.29
CA GLY A 52 11.69 -2.77 -4.29
C GLY A 52 10.71 -3.09 -3.16
N ALA A 53 9.49 -2.50 -3.15
CA ALA A 53 8.53 -2.68 -2.07
C ALA A 53 7.52 -3.81 -2.35
N PHE A 54 6.44 -3.87 -1.60
CA PHE A 54 5.51 -4.99 -1.47
C PHE A 54 4.95 -5.50 -2.81
N PHE A 55 4.26 -4.66 -3.57
CA PHE A 55 3.63 -5.09 -4.84
C PHE A 55 4.65 -5.38 -5.94
N SER A 56 5.78 -4.70 -5.93
CA SER A 56 6.85 -4.97 -6.89
C SER A 56 7.51 -6.32 -6.64
N GLN A 57 7.70 -6.72 -5.39
CA GLN A 57 8.17 -8.06 -5.03
C GLN A 57 7.18 -9.14 -5.47
N ILE A 58 5.87 -8.94 -5.22
CA ILE A 58 4.82 -9.86 -5.66
C ILE A 58 4.81 -9.96 -7.19
N ARG A 59 4.90 -8.85 -7.90
CA ARG A 59 4.95 -8.81 -9.37
C ARG A 59 6.12 -9.61 -9.93
N ALA A 60 7.27 -9.62 -9.25
CA ALA A 60 8.46 -10.37 -9.63
C ALA A 60 8.43 -11.85 -9.24
N GLY A 61 7.37 -12.33 -8.57
CA GLY A 61 7.19 -13.75 -8.27
C GLY A 61 7.18 -14.12 -6.78
N ALA A 62 7.36 -13.13 -5.87
CA ALA A 62 7.29 -13.39 -4.44
C ALA A 62 5.88 -13.85 -4.02
N ASP A 63 5.81 -14.73 -3.02
CA ASP A 63 4.54 -15.07 -2.37
C ASP A 63 4.12 -13.92 -1.45
N ILE A 64 2.83 -13.59 -1.45
CA ILE A 64 2.28 -12.47 -0.67
C ILE A 64 2.45 -12.66 0.84
N SER A 65 2.47 -13.90 1.33
CA SER A 65 2.66 -14.23 2.73
C SER A 65 4.13 -14.13 3.17
N PHE A 66 5.05 -14.00 2.22
CA PHE A 66 6.50 -14.02 2.43
C PHE A 66 7.21 -12.95 1.62
N THR A 67 6.69 -11.75 1.62
CA THR A 67 7.39 -10.59 1.10
C THR A 67 8.55 -10.18 2.01
N LEU A 68 9.38 -9.28 1.57
CA LEU A 68 10.62 -8.89 2.23
C LEU A 68 11.66 -10.01 2.20
N GLU A 69 12.24 -10.35 3.32
CA GLU A 69 13.40 -11.27 3.40
C GLU A 69 13.05 -12.76 3.50
N HIS A 70 11.76 -13.08 3.53
CA HIS A 70 11.32 -14.43 3.86
C HIS A 70 11.50 -15.46 2.73
N ASN A 71 11.63 -15.00 1.48
CA ASN A 71 11.93 -15.90 0.36
C ASN A 71 13.05 -15.35 -0.53
N GLU A 72 13.61 -16.24 -1.36
CA GLU A 72 14.76 -15.91 -2.22
C GLU A 72 14.42 -14.83 -3.25
N THR A 73 13.21 -14.88 -3.84
CA THR A 73 12.75 -13.90 -4.82
C THR A 73 12.60 -12.52 -4.17
N SER A 74 12.00 -12.43 -2.99
CA SER A 74 11.89 -11.17 -2.26
C SER A 74 13.27 -10.60 -1.93
N ARG A 75 14.20 -11.44 -1.45
CA ARG A 75 15.57 -11.01 -1.14
C ARG A 75 16.34 -10.48 -2.36
N ALA A 76 16.05 -11.01 -3.54
CA ALA A 76 16.73 -10.61 -4.77
C ALA A 76 16.31 -9.23 -5.28
N ILE A 77 15.07 -8.80 -4.99
CA ILE A 77 14.50 -7.55 -5.52
C ILE A 77 14.18 -6.52 -4.43
N ALA A 78 14.07 -6.92 -3.17
CA ALA A 78 13.78 -6.00 -2.09
C ALA A 78 14.94 -5.02 -1.87
N ASP A 79 14.66 -3.73 -2.02
CA ASP A 79 15.52 -2.68 -1.46
C ASP A 79 15.03 -2.38 -0.05
N LYS A 80 15.80 -2.75 0.96
CA LYS A 80 15.43 -2.56 2.37
C LYS A 80 15.14 -1.11 2.71
N THR A 81 15.91 -0.18 2.17
CA THR A 81 15.70 1.25 2.39
C THR A 81 14.37 1.67 1.78
N GLU A 82 14.13 1.32 0.52
CA GLU A 82 12.89 1.66 -0.19
C GLU A 82 11.66 1.02 0.46
N VAL A 83 11.77 -0.24 0.95
CA VAL A 83 10.70 -0.90 1.70
C VAL A 83 10.31 -0.09 2.93
N TRP A 84 11.26 0.24 3.80
CA TRP A 84 10.98 0.97 5.03
C TRP A 84 10.58 2.41 4.81
N GLN A 85 11.08 3.05 3.75
CA GLN A 85 10.61 4.37 3.33
C GLN A 85 9.15 4.31 2.87
N THR A 86 8.78 3.28 2.10
CA THR A 86 7.40 3.06 1.65
C THR A 86 6.46 2.83 2.84
N GLU A 87 6.85 1.97 3.79
CA GLU A 87 6.10 1.78 5.04
C GLU A 87 5.91 3.11 5.78
N SER A 88 6.96 3.92 5.89
CA SER A 88 6.87 5.23 6.55
C SER A 88 5.88 6.17 5.86
N ILE A 89 5.82 6.17 4.52
CA ILE A 89 4.83 6.94 3.76
C ILE A 89 3.42 6.41 4.05
N VAL A 90 3.23 5.09 3.94
CA VAL A 90 1.91 4.44 4.07
C VAL A 90 1.34 4.63 5.48
N GLU A 91 2.14 4.37 6.52
CA GLU A 91 1.73 4.58 7.92
C GLU A 91 1.41 6.04 8.22
N THR A 92 2.18 6.97 7.66
CA THR A 92 1.92 8.42 7.81
C THR A 92 0.59 8.80 7.18
N LEU A 93 0.34 8.38 5.94
CA LEU A 93 -0.94 8.63 5.26
C LEU A 93 -2.12 7.99 6.00
N GLN A 94 -1.96 6.76 6.47
CA GLN A 94 -2.98 6.06 7.23
C GLN A 94 -3.31 6.79 8.54
N SER A 95 -2.29 7.25 9.26
CA SER A 95 -2.44 8.01 10.50
C SER A 95 -3.18 9.33 10.27
N LEU A 96 -2.83 10.06 9.22
CA LEU A 96 -3.51 11.30 8.85
C LEU A 96 -4.98 11.07 8.49
N LEU A 97 -5.27 10.03 7.70
CA LEU A 97 -6.64 9.68 7.33
C LEU A 97 -7.50 9.26 8.54
N TRP A 98 -6.89 8.63 9.53
CA TRP A 98 -7.59 8.23 10.77
C TRP A 98 -7.80 9.37 11.77
N SER A 99 -7.04 10.45 11.67
CA SER A 99 -7.20 11.60 12.58
C SER A 99 -8.56 12.28 12.47
N GLY A 100 -9.26 12.09 11.34
CA GLY A 100 -10.52 12.77 11.02
C GLY A 100 -10.35 14.21 10.56
N GLU A 101 -9.12 14.70 10.47
CA GLU A 101 -8.78 16.00 9.92
C GLU A 101 -8.46 15.88 8.43
N THR A 102 -8.57 16.99 7.70
CA THR A 102 -8.12 17.02 6.30
C THR A 102 -6.59 16.99 6.25
N PRO A 103 -5.97 15.95 5.67
CA PRO A 103 -4.52 15.89 5.55
C PRO A 103 -3.96 17.07 4.76
N THR A 104 -2.88 17.66 5.25
CA THR A 104 -2.13 18.71 4.55
C THR A 104 -0.74 18.22 4.17
N TYR A 105 -0.17 18.78 3.10
CA TYR A 105 1.17 18.42 2.67
C TYR A 105 2.24 18.70 3.74
N ASP A 106 2.17 19.85 4.39
CA ASP A 106 3.12 20.20 5.48
C ASP A 106 3.01 19.24 6.66
N GLY A 107 1.78 18.87 7.04
CA GLY A 107 1.55 17.86 8.09
C GLY A 107 2.05 16.48 7.70
N PHE A 108 1.88 16.10 6.43
CA PHE A 108 2.40 14.85 5.89
C PHE A 108 3.94 14.83 5.94
N ILE A 109 4.62 15.87 5.43
CA ILE A 109 6.09 15.94 5.44
C ILE A 109 6.63 15.89 6.86
N TYR A 110 6.04 16.67 7.78
CA TYR A 110 6.46 16.68 9.18
C TYR A 110 6.40 15.27 9.81
N LEU A 111 5.29 14.56 9.64
CA LEU A 111 5.13 13.21 10.20
C LEU A 111 6.02 12.18 9.50
N LEU A 112 6.21 12.29 8.19
CA LEU A 112 7.11 11.43 7.42
C LEU A 112 8.57 11.59 7.88
N GLU A 113 9.01 12.82 8.15
CA GLU A 113 10.34 13.09 8.72
C GLU A 113 10.52 12.41 10.08
N GLN A 114 9.50 12.48 10.96
CA GLN A 114 9.54 11.81 12.26
C GLN A 114 9.58 10.27 12.10
N ALA A 115 8.75 9.72 11.21
CA ALA A 115 8.71 8.29 10.94
C ALA A 115 10.05 7.76 10.38
N CYS A 116 10.64 8.46 9.42
CA CYS A 116 11.94 8.10 8.87
C CYS A 116 13.08 8.26 9.90
N SER A 117 13.07 9.35 10.67
CA SER A 117 14.06 9.58 11.72
C SER A 117 14.06 8.48 12.78
N SER A 118 12.87 8.00 13.18
CA SER A 118 12.74 6.91 14.16
C SER A 118 13.33 5.57 13.68
N ARG A 119 13.51 5.42 12.36
CA ARG A 119 14.04 4.23 11.70
C ARG A 119 15.47 4.42 11.17
N ASP A 120 16.09 5.57 11.46
CA ASP A 120 17.41 5.94 10.92
C ASP A 120 17.44 5.89 9.38
N LEU A 121 16.40 6.40 8.75
CA LEU A 121 16.23 6.44 7.30
C LEU A 121 16.30 7.86 6.75
N ALA A 122 16.87 8.01 5.55
CA ALA A 122 16.70 9.22 4.77
C ALA A 122 15.23 9.41 4.37
N VAL A 123 14.73 10.64 4.43
CA VAL A 123 13.36 10.96 4.03
C VAL A 123 13.22 10.82 2.51
N PRO A 124 12.30 10.01 2.00
CA PRO A 124 12.07 9.90 0.56
C PRO A 124 11.46 11.20 0.00
N THR A 125 11.77 11.49 -1.25
CA THR A 125 11.19 12.67 -1.92
C THR A 125 9.77 12.37 -2.38
N VAL A 126 8.80 13.03 -1.76
CA VAL A 126 7.40 13.07 -2.19
C VAL A 126 7.05 14.54 -2.38
N ASN A 127 6.82 14.99 -3.60
CA ASN A 127 6.42 16.37 -3.85
C ASN A 127 4.93 16.57 -3.59
N GLN A 128 4.49 17.84 -3.49
CA GLN A 128 3.10 18.17 -3.20
C GLN A 128 2.12 17.61 -4.23
N THR A 129 2.48 17.65 -5.51
CA THR A 129 1.62 17.11 -6.58
C THR A 129 1.41 15.61 -6.45
N ASP A 130 2.46 14.86 -6.10
CA ASP A 130 2.34 13.42 -5.85
C ASP A 130 1.52 13.13 -4.59
N PHE A 131 1.75 13.89 -3.51
CA PHE A 131 0.93 13.81 -2.30
C PHE A 131 -0.56 14.03 -2.59
N ASP A 132 -0.90 15.11 -3.30
CA ASP A 132 -2.29 15.45 -3.65
C ASP A 132 -2.96 14.35 -4.48
N HIS A 133 -2.24 13.78 -5.46
CA HIS A 133 -2.74 12.69 -6.27
C HIS A 133 -2.91 11.39 -5.47
N ILE A 134 -1.94 11.05 -4.62
CA ILE A 134 -2.01 9.88 -3.74
C ILE A 134 -3.20 10.01 -2.80
N LEU A 135 -3.33 11.15 -2.14
CA LEU A 135 -4.43 11.41 -1.20
C LEU A 135 -5.79 11.27 -1.88
N ASN A 136 -5.97 11.92 -3.04
CA ASN A 136 -7.23 11.86 -3.78
C ASN A 136 -7.56 10.42 -4.21
N GLU A 137 -6.59 9.67 -4.77
CA GLU A 137 -6.81 8.28 -5.19
C GLU A 137 -7.17 7.38 -3.98
N ILE A 138 -6.52 7.56 -2.83
CA ILE A 138 -6.87 6.82 -1.59
C ILE A 138 -8.28 7.16 -1.14
N MET A 139 -8.67 8.43 -1.18
CA MET A 139 -10.01 8.86 -0.77
C MET A 139 -11.10 8.28 -1.70
N ASP A 140 -10.89 8.33 -3.01
CA ASP A 140 -11.81 7.76 -4.00
C ASP A 140 -11.96 6.24 -3.80
N LEU A 141 -10.84 5.53 -3.65
CA LEU A 141 -10.85 4.09 -3.37
C LEU A 141 -11.50 3.77 -2.01
N SER A 142 -11.34 4.64 -1.00
CA SER A 142 -12.00 4.48 0.30
C SER A 142 -13.51 4.57 0.19
N VAL A 143 -14.02 5.54 -0.58
CA VAL A 143 -15.46 5.70 -0.84
C VAL A 143 -16.01 4.49 -1.58
N GLU A 144 -15.32 4.04 -2.63
CA GLU A 144 -15.71 2.85 -3.40
C GLU A 144 -15.72 1.61 -2.48
N TRP A 145 -14.64 1.39 -1.74
CA TRP A 145 -14.52 0.27 -0.79
C TRP A 145 -15.61 0.25 0.27
N GLN A 146 -15.93 1.40 0.86
CA GLN A 146 -16.99 1.52 1.86
C GLN A 146 -18.38 1.22 1.28
N GLY A 147 -18.63 1.62 0.02
CA GLY A 147 -19.88 1.34 -0.70
C GLY A 147 -20.06 -0.11 -1.13
N MET A 148 -19.00 -0.92 -1.12
CA MET A 148 -19.06 -2.31 -1.53
C MET A 148 -19.72 -3.19 -0.47
N GLY A 149 -20.50 -4.16 -0.95
CA GLY A 149 -21.06 -5.23 -0.14
C GLY A 149 -20.09 -6.39 0.04
N GLU A 150 -20.40 -7.26 1.00
CA GLU A 150 -19.70 -8.49 1.29
C GLU A 150 -19.54 -9.38 0.05
N GLY A 151 -18.34 -9.91 -0.17
CA GLY A 151 -18.00 -10.76 -1.32
C GLY A 151 -17.77 -10.01 -2.64
N GLN A 152 -18.03 -8.69 -2.68
CA GLN A 152 -17.70 -7.90 -3.86
C GLN A 152 -16.20 -7.66 -3.96
N SER A 153 -15.70 -7.53 -5.18
CA SER A 153 -14.28 -7.36 -5.45
C SER A 153 -14.01 -6.12 -6.29
N LEU A 154 -12.97 -5.38 -5.88
CA LEU A 154 -12.37 -4.30 -6.64
C LEU A 154 -11.10 -4.82 -7.31
N THR A 155 -11.00 -4.67 -8.64
CA THR A 155 -9.82 -5.11 -9.40
C THR A 155 -9.06 -3.92 -9.94
N LEU A 156 -7.81 -3.79 -9.54
CA LEU A 156 -6.91 -2.72 -9.92
C LEU A 156 -5.74 -3.27 -10.75
N LYS A 157 -5.09 -2.42 -11.54
CA LYS A 157 -3.93 -2.78 -12.37
C LYS A 157 -2.66 -2.13 -11.83
N PHE A 158 -1.74 -2.97 -11.38
CA PHE A 158 -0.39 -2.58 -10.96
C PHE A 158 0.66 -2.86 -12.05
#